data_5ed2452e276a9967b57d8416332d0e9a
#
_entry.id   5ed2452e276a9967b57d8416332d0e9a
#
_cell.length_a   1.000
_cell.length_b   1.000
_cell.length_c   1.000
_cell.angle_alpha   90.00
_cell.angle_beta   90.00
_cell.angle_gamma   90.00
#
_symmetry.space_group_name_H-M   'P 1'
#
loop_
_entity.id
_entity.type
_entity.pdbx_description
1 polymer ?
#
loop_
_entity_poly.entity_id
_entity_poly.type
_entity_poly.pdbx_seq_one_letter_code
_entity_poly.pdbx_strand_id
1 'polypeptide(L)'
;MHTFRRPRPDDAAALYDLISAYETAVLGGPDMTLEDVEDELAEPGFDLDRDGWVAEEPGGRLLGNAWASAVGDSDIVDVEVIVRPGAEELIEPLWEKVLGRARELAAARGHDGATLHLGVYRADQGKHALAKEHGFEPGTSFHRMRIDFDGPVEPPVPPAGLTLHSGESEEVRREAHRVHQEGFAEHFGFAPATYEQWYERRQAQNATDWSQLALARIDGRPAGVVIGSNQFLPDQGCGYVATLAVLPEFRGRGLGRFLLQHAFAADAARGRKGTILHVDSNNTTPALDLYESAGMRQVMAFDVWRRRL
;
A
#
# COMPACT_ATOMS: atom_id res chain seq x y z
N MET A 1 -32.05 -4.66 12.56
CA MET A 1 -32.32 -3.56 11.61
C MET A 1 -31.07 -2.73 11.57
N HIS A 2 -30.51 -2.45 10.40
CA HIS A 2 -29.27 -1.66 10.20
C HIS A 2 -29.58 -0.46 9.30
N THR A 3 -28.71 0.56 9.34
CA THR A 3 -28.79 1.74 8.48
C THR A 3 -27.48 1.91 7.73
N PHE A 4 -27.56 2.36 6.47
CA PHE A 4 -26.38 2.77 5.71
C PHE A 4 -26.20 4.28 5.83
N ARG A 5 -24.98 4.71 6.12
CA ARG A 5 -24.59 6.12 6.15
C ARG A 5 -23.18 6.32 5.58
N ARG A 6 -22.79 7.55 5.42
CA ARG A 6 -21.43 7.92 5.06
C ARG A 6 -20.49 7.80 6.27
N PRO A 7 -19.24 7.39 6.07
CA PRO A 7 -18.23 7.42 7.13
C PRO A 7 -17.93 8.87 7.54
N ARG A 8 -17.42 9.04 8.74
CA ARG A 8 -17.00 10.31 9.31
C ARG A 8 -15.58 10.21 9.81
N PRO A 9 -14.84 11.31 9.93
CA PRO A 9 -13.49 11.28 10.49
C PRO A 9 -13.43 10.68 11.91
N ASP A 10 -14.47 10.84 12.72
CA ASP A 10 -14.57 10.29 14.07
C ASP A 10 -15.00 8.81 14.13
N ASP A 11 -15.25 8.17 12.99
CA ASP A 11 -15.52 6.73 12.93
C ASP A 11 -14.24 5.86 12.98
N ALA A 12 -13.05 6.44 12.97
CA ALA A 12 -11.79 5.69 12.86
C ALA A 12 -11.68 4.53 13.87
N ALA A 13 -11.99 4.76 15.14
CA ALA A 13 -11.95 3.72 16.17
C ALA A 13 -12.99 2.61 15.95
N ALA A 14 -14.20 2.97 15.47
CA ALA A 14 -15.27 2.01 15.20
C ALA A 14 -14.99 1.20 13.92
N LEU A 15 -14.36 1.82 12.91
CA LEU A 15 -13.88 1.15 11.70
C LEU A 15 -12.72 0.20 12.02
N TYR A 16 -11.77 0.63 12.84
CA TYR A 16 -10.70 -0.23 13.30
C TYR A 16 -11.23 -1.47 14.04
N ASP A 17 -12.23 -1.31 14.94
CA ASP A 17 -12.88 -2.45 15.62
C ASP A 17 -13.58 -3.41 14.63
N LEU A 18 -14.23 -2.87 13.58
CA LEU A 18 -14.84 -3.68 12.52
C LEU A 18 -13.79 -4.46 11.72
N ILE A 19 -12.75 -3.75 11.22
CA ILE A 19 -11.69 -4.32 10.38
C ILE A 19 -10.90 -5.36 11.16
N SER A 20 -10.51 -5.06 12.41
CA SER A 20 -9.82 -6.00 13.30
C SER A 20 -10.62 -7.26 13.57
N ALA A 21 -11.94 -7.17 13.66
CA ALA A 21 -12.79 -8.36 13.84
C ALA A 21 -12.80 -9.25 12.58
N TYR A 22 -12.85 -8.62 11.39
CA TYR A 22 -12.72 -9.34 10.10
C TYR A 22 -11.34 -9.98 9.96
N GLU A 23 -10.27 -9.20 10.16
CA GLU A 23 -8.89 -9.69 10.03
C GLU A 23 -8.57 -10.80 11.03
N THR A 24 -9.05 -10.69 12.28
CA THR A 24 -8.90 -11.75 13.28
C THR A 24 -9.57 -13.05 12.84
N ALA A 25 -10.72 -12.98 12.18
CA ALA A 25 -11.39 -14.17 11.67
C ALA A 25 -10.64 -14.80 10.48
N VAL A 26 -9.95 -14.01 9.68
CA VAL A 26 -9.24 -14.45 8.47
C VAL A 26 -7.78 -14.83 8.77
N LEU A 27 -7.08 -14.02 9.56
CA LEU A 27 -5.63 -14.08 9.77
C LEU A 27 -5.25 -14.60 11.16
N GLY A 28 -6.21 -14.62 12.10
CA GLY A 28 -5.96 -14.94 13.51
C GLY A 28 -5.55 -13.75 14.38
N GLY A 29 -5.49 -12.54 13.82
CA GLY A 29 -5.20 -11.29 14.50
C GLY A 29 -5.35 -10.09 13.57
N PRO A 30 -5.38 -8.85 14.09
CA PRO A 30 -5.45 -7.65 13.28
C PRO A 30 -4.14 -7.46 12.48
N ASP A 31 -4.26 -6.92 11.29
CA ASP A 31 -3.15 -6.54 10.40
C ASP A 31 -3.04 -5.02 10.24
N MET A 32 -4.17 -4.33 10.17
CA MET A 32 -4.22 -2.87 10.18
C MET A 32 -4.12 -2.32 11.61
N THR A 33 -3.60 -1.11 11.73
CA THR A 33 -3.56 -0.32 12.96
C THR A 33 -4.65 0.75 12.93
N LEU A 34 -4.92 1.40 14.08
CA LEU A 34 -5.82 2.56 14.12
C LEU A 34 -5.28 3.71 13.25
N GLU A 35 -3.95 3.92 13.25
CA GLU A 35 -3.31 4.95 12.43
C GLU A 35 -3.50 4.69 10.92
N ASP A 36 -3.45 3.42 10.48
CA ASP A 36 -3.73 3.07 9.07
C ASP A 36 -5.18 3.44 8.68
N VAL A 37 -6.14 3.21 9.58
CA VAL A 37 -7.56 3.57 9.35
C VAL A 37 -7.75 5.10 9.33
N GLU A 38 -7.05 5.83 10.20
CA GLU A 38 -7.05 7.29 10.20
C GLU A 38 -6.47 7.84 8.90
N ASP A 39 -5.37 7.26 8.41
CA ASP A 39 -4.74 7.62 7.15
C ASP A 39 -5.65 7.33 5.95
N GLU A 40 -6.37 6.19 5.93
CA GLU A 40 -7.37 5.88 4.89
C GLU A 40 -8.50 6.92 4.85
N LEU A 41 -9.04 7.31 6.01
CA LEU A 41 -10.11 8.33 6.08
C LEU A 41 -9.63 9.72 5.68
N ALA A 42 -8.34 10.00 5.81
CA ALA A 42 -7.69 11.28 5.48
C ALA A 42 -7.00 11.28 4.10
N GLU A 43 -7.09 10.17 3.33
CA GLU A 43 -6.39 10.03 2.06
C GLU A 43 -6.77 11.15 1.08
N PRO A 44 -5.80 11.94 0.56
CA PRO A 44 -6.08 13.00 -0.41
C PRO A 44 -6.80 12.47 -1.66
N GLY A 45 -7.95 13.06 -1.96
CA GLY A 45 -8.78 12.68 -3.09
C GLY A 45 -9.88 11.66 -2.75
N PHE A 46 -9.95 11.17 -1.50
CA PHE A 46 -11.05 10.36 -1.01
C PHE A 46 -12.13 11.27 -0.38
N ASP A 47 -13.33 11.25 -0.93
CA ASP A 47 -14.46 12.06 -0.49
C ASP A 47 -15.36 11.22 0.43
N LEU A 48 -15.27 11.43 1.75
CA LEU A 48 -16.04 10.70 2.75
C LEU A 48 -17.56 10.76 2.50
N ASP A 49 -18.06 11.86 1.95
CA ASP A 49 -19.51 12.04 1.66
C ASP A 49 -19.96 11.28 0.40
N ARG A 50 -19.02 10.75 -0.39
CA ARG A 50 -19.32 10.12 -1.68
C ARG A 50 -18.70 8.75 -1.89
N ASP A 51 -17.48 8.53 -1.41
CA ASP A 51 -16.64 7.37 -1.77
C ASP A 51 -16.77 6.20 -0.80
N GLY A 52 -17.23 6.44 0.43
CA GLY A 52 -17.38 5.44 1.48
C GLY A 52 -18.82 5.22 1.95
N TRP A 53 -19.06 4.04 2.55
CA TRP A 53 -20.31 3.68 3.25
C TRP A 53 -19.99 2.84 4.47
N VAL A 54 -20.74 3.06 5.53
CA VAL A 54 -20.79 2.18 6.69
C VAL A 54 -22.20 1.66 6.93
N ALA A 55 -22.30 0.42 7.38
CA ALA A 55 -23.54 -0.17 7.87
C ALA A 55 -23.48 -0.18 9.39
N GLU A 56 -24.50 0.42 10.02
CA GLU A 56 -24.56 0.64 11.47
C GLU A 56 -25.83 -0.01 12.07
N GLU A 57 -25.67 -0.75 13.17
CA GLU A 57 -26.80 -1.27 13.93
C GLU A 57 -27.37 -0.25 14.94
N PRO A 58 -28.62 -0.44 15.44
CA PRO A 58 -29.13 0.36 16.54
C PRO A 58 -28.25 0.22 17.77
N GLY A 59 -27.54 1.28 18.12
CA GLY A 59 -26.53 1.28 19.19
C GLY A 59 -25.16 1.77 18.74
N GLY A 60 -24.99 2.05 17.43
CA GLY A 60 -23.82 2.73 16.90
C GLY A 60 -22.67 1.82 16.51
N ARG A 61 -22.79 0.49 16.66
CA ARG A 61 -21.75 -0.45 16.25
C ARG A 61 -21.76 -0.61 14.74
N LEU A 62 -20.58 -0.55 14.12
CA LEU A 62 -20.40 -0.78 12.69
C LEU A 62 -20.38 -2.28 12.38
N LEU A 63 -21.19 -2.68 11.41
CA LEU A 63 -21.31 -4.06 10.90
C LEU A 63 -20.67 -4.23 9.53
N GLY A 64 -20.52 -3.16 8.76
CA GLY A 64 -19.92 -3.20 7.43
C GLY A 64 -19.26 -1.88 7.07
N ASN A 65 -18.21 -1.95 6.26
CA ASN A 65 -17.50 -0.86 5.61
C ASN A 65 -17.31 -1.18 4.13
N ALA A 66 -17.50 -0.19 3.28
CA ALA A 66 -17.26 -0.34 1.85
C ALA A 66 -16.85 1.00 1.23
N TRP A 67 -15.96 0.96 0.25
CA TRP A 67 -15.51 2.16 -0.42
C TRP A 67 -15.02 1.90 -1.85
N ALA A 68 -14.97 2.99 -2.64
CA ALA A 68 -14.37 3.02 -3.97
C ALA A 68 -13.48 4.24 -4.08
N SER A 69 -12.22 4.06 -4.43
CA SER A 69 -11.22 5.12 -4.55
C SER A 69 -10.55 5.07 -5.91
N ALA A 70 -10.47 6.20 -6.60
CA ALA A 70 -9.84 6.26 -7.91
C ALA A 70 -8.32 6.36 -7.79
N VAL A 71 -7.61 5.68 -8.69
CA VAL A 71 -6.14 5.69 -8.74
C VAL A 71 -5.68 6.76 -9.74
N GLY A 72 -5.36 7.95 -9.22
CA GLY A 72 -4.96 9.10 -10.04
C GLY A 72 -6.00 9.45 -11.10
N ASP A 73 -5.54 9.78 -12.31
CA ASP A 73 -6.40 10.09 -13.46
C ASP A 73 -6.66 8.86 -14.36
N SER A 74 -6.34 7.65 -13.88
CA SER A 74 -6.57 6.41 -14.62
C SER A 74 -8.02 5.94 -14.56
N ASP A 75 -8.35 4.87 -15.32
CA ASP A 75 -9.62 4.16 -15.21
C ASP A 75 -9.65 3.14 -14.05
N ILE A 76 -8.55 3.04 -13.28
CA ILE A 76 -8.45 2.13 -12.15
C ILE A 76 -9.18 2.72 -10.95
N VAL A 77 -10.00 1.87 -10.33
CA VAL A 77 -10.71 2.18 -9.08
C VAL A 77 -10.45 1.04 -8.09
N ASP A 78 -9.77 1.35 -7.01
CA ASP A 78 -9.63 0.42 -5.89
C ASP A 78 -10.96 0.34 -5.14
N VAL A 79 -11.36 -0.87 -4.77
CA VAL A 79 -12.65 -1.11 -4.10
C VAL A 79 -12.48 -2.04 -2.92
N GLU A 80 -13.30 -1.83 -1.90
CA GLU A 80 -13.33 -2.69 -0.72
C GLU A 80 -14.76 -2.89 -0.21
N VAL A 81 -15.05 -4.11 0.24
CA VAL A 81 -16.25 -4.44 1.02
C VAL A 81 -15.82 -5.37 2.15
N ILE A 82 -15.95 -4.90 3.37
CA ILE A 82 -15.68 -5.65 4.60
C ILE A 82 -16.95 -5.67 5.44
N VAL A 83 -17.31 -6.84 5.93
CA VAL A 83 -18.39 -7.00 6.91
C VAL A 83 -17.89 -7.74 8.13
N ARG A 84 -18.49 -7.44 9.28
CA ARG A 84 -18.21 -8.18 10.50
C ARG A 84 -18.70 -9.63 10.34
N PRO A 85 -17.97 -10.63 10.86
CA PRO A 85 -18.47 -12.00 10.88
C PRO A 85 -19.87 -12.10 11.47
N GLY A 86 -20.80 -12.72 10.73
CA GLY A 86 -22.21 -12.83 11.08
C GLY A 86 -23.10 -11.72 10.50
N ALA A 87 -22.59 -10.86 9.64
CA ALA A 87 -23.33 -9.80 8.94
C ALA A 87 -23.22 -9.92 7.40
N GLU A 88 -23.09 -11.13 6.90
CA GLU A 88 -22.85 -11.42 5.46
C GLU A 88 -24.00 -10.94 4.56
N GLU A 89 -25.21 -10.76 5.10
CA GLU A 89 -26.35 -10.17 4.37
C GLU A 89 -26.11 -8.72 3.92
N LEU A 90 -25.10 -8.04 4.47
CA LEU A 90 -24.73 -6.67 4.10
C LEU A 90 -23.83 -6.60 2.85
N ILE A 91 -23.25 -7.71 2.44
CA ILE A 91 -22.25 -7.78 1.35
C ILE A 91 -22.87 -7.24 0.05
N GLU A 92 -23.96 -7.82 -0.41
CA GLU A 92 -24.59 -7.42 -1.68
C GLU A 92 -25.05 -5.97 -1.71
N PRO A 93 -25.78 -5.44 -0.67
CA PRO A 93 -26.13 -4.02 -0.65
C PRO A 93 -24.94 -3.08 -0.65
N LEU A 94 -23.81 -3.45 -0.08
CA LEU A 94 -22.57 -2.66 -0.10
C LEU A 94 -21.90 -2.72 -1.47
N TRP A 95 -21.84 -3.92 -2.11
CA TRP A 95 -21.32 -4.07 -3.47
C TRP A 95 -22.07 -3.21 -4.49
N GLU A 96 -23.40 -3.17 -4.45
CA GLU A 96 -24.21 -2.31 -5.34
C GLU A 96 -23.77 -0.84 -5.26
N LYS A 97 -23.50 -0.34 -4.04
CA LYS A 97 -23.04 1.05 -3.82
C LYS A 97 -21.66 1.29 -4.39
N VAL A 98 -20.71 0.39 -4.09
CA VAL A 98 -19.32 0.46 -4.56
C VAL A 98 -19.25 0.41 -6.09
N LEU A 99 -19.95 -0.54 -6.73
CA LEU A 99 -19.98 -0.66 -8.18
C LEU A 99 -20.62 0.56 -8.87
N GLY A 100 -21.66 1.15 -8.26
CA GLY A 100 -22.25 2.41 -8.73
C GLY A 100 -21.24 3.54 -8.69
N ARG A 101 -20.55 3.69 -7.54
CA ARG A 101 -19.57 4.76 -7.36
C ARG A 101 -18.34 4.61 -8.27
N ALA A 102 -17.86 3.40 -8.45
CA ALA A 102 -16.74 3.15 -9.35
C ALA A 102 -17.00 3.62 -10.79
N ARG A 103 -18.23 3.39 -11.31
CA ARG A 103 -18.62 3.94 -12.62
C ARG A 103 -18.65 5.46 -12.65
N GLU A 104 -19.16 6.11 -11.59
CA GLU A 104 -19.16 7.58 -11.49
C GLU A 104 -17.74 8.15 -11.45
N LEU A 105 -16.82 7.50 -10.69
CA LEU A 105 -15.42 7.91 -10.58
C LEU A 105 -14.69 7.85 -11.93
N ALA A 106 -14.89 6.77 -12.68
CA ALA A 106 -14.31 6.62 -14.03
C ALA A 106 -14.89 7.65 -15.01
N ALA A 107 -16.21 7.81 -15.04
CA ALA A 107 -16.89 8.76 -15.90
C ALA A 107 -16.48 10.22 -15.62
N ALA A 108 -16.30 10.60 -14.35
CA ALA A 108 -15.84 11.93 -13.95
C ALA A 108 -14.42 12.24 -14.43
N ARG A 109 -13.62 11.21 -14.74
CA ARG A 109 -12.26 11.29 -15.31
C ARG A 109 -12.22 11.11 -16.82
N GLY A 110 -13.38 11.00 -17.48
CA GLY A 110 -13.50 10.87 -18.93
C GLY A 110 -13.27 9.46 -19.47
N HIS A 111 -13.36 8.43 -18.64
CA HIS A 111 -13.22 7.03 -19.06
C HIS A 111 -14.58 6.40 -19.33
N ASP A 112 -14.66 5.53 -20.36
CA ASP A 112 -15.87 4.81 -20.76
C ASP A 112 -16.25 3.65 -19.82
N GLY A 113 -15.39 3.32 -18.85
CA GLY A 113 -15.63 2.27 -17.85
C GLY A 113 -14.52 2.26 -16.80
N ALA A 114 -14.72 1.51 -15.73
CA ALA A 114 -13.79 1.35 -14.64
C ALA A 114 -13.09 -0.01 -14.66
N THR A 115 -11.80 -0.04 -14.35
CA THR A 115 -11.07 -1.26 -14.01
C THR A 115 -10.98 -1.36 -12.49
N LEU A 116 -11.77 -2.25 -11.89
CA LEU A 116 -11.78 -2.44 -10.44
C LEU A 116 -10.59 -3.27 -9.99
N HIS A 117 -9.96 -2.88 -8.90
CA HIS A 117 -9.00 -3.68 -8.16
C HIS A 117 -9.56 -3.97 -6.75
N LEU A 118 -9.56 -5.24 -6.37
CA LEU A 118 -9.99 -5.73 -5.06
C LEU A 118 -8.85 -6.50 -4.41
N GLY A 119 -8.37 -6.03 -3.27
CA GLY A 119 -7.40 -6.74 -2.44
C GLY A 119 -8.05 -7.84 -1.63
N VAL A 120 -7.48 -9.05 -1.65
CA VAL A 120 -8.00 -10.20 -0.91
C VAL A 120 -6.85 -10.91 -0.21
N TYR A 121 -6.88 -11.03 1.10
CA TYR A 121 -5.91 -11.88 1.81
C TYR A 121 -5.97 -13.29 1.27
N ARG A 122 -4.82 -13.89 0.97
CA ARG A 122 -4.77 -15.25 0.40
C ARG A 122 -5.45 -16.30 1.29
N ALA A 123 -5.50 -16.05 2.59
CA ALA A 123 -6.21 -16.89 3.55
C ALA A 123 -7.74 -16.80 3.46
N ASP A 124 -8.29 -15.70 2.91
CA ASP A 124 -9.74 -15.47 2.84
C ASP A 124 -10.40 -16.18 1.66
N GLN A 125 -10.70 -17.46 1.83
CA GLN A 125 -11.36 -18.26 0.79
C GLN A 125 -12.80 -17.79 0.51
N GLY A 126 -13.48 -17.20 1.49
CA GLY A 126 -14.83 -16.64 1.34
C GLY A 126 -14.82 -15.43 0.39
N LYS A 127 -13.92 -14.48 0.61
CA LYS A 127 -13.79 -13.29 -0.25
C LYS A 127 -13.28 -13.65 -1.65
N HIS A 128 -12.43 -14.68 -1.80
CA HIS A 128 -12.05 -15.22 -3.12
C HIS A 128 -13.27 -15.78 -3.88
N ALA A 129 -14.17 -16.50 -3.22
CA ALA A 129 -15.39 -17.01 -3.84
C ALA A 129 -16.31 -15.86 -4.27
N LEU A 130 -16.53 -14.88 -3.39
CA LEU A 130 -17.29 -13.66 -3.70
C LEU A 130 -16.71 -12.88 -4.88
N ALA A 131 -15.40 -12.69 -4.93
CA ALA A 131 -14.75 -12.02 -6.06
C ALA A 131 -15.10 -12.70 -7.40
N LYS A 132 -15.06 -14.04 -7.45
CA LYS A 132 -15.44 -14.81 -8.65
C LYS A 132 -16.91 -14.63 -8.99
N GLU A 133 -17.82 -14.71 -8.01
CA GLU A 133 -19.27 -14.52 -8.20
C GLU A 133 -19.58 -13.14 -8.75
N HIS A 134 -18.84 -12.14 -8.30
CA HIS A 134 -18.93 -10.76 -8.81
C HIS A 134 -18.17 -10.54 -10.13
N GLY A 135 -17.66 -11.59 -10.79
CA GLY A 135 -17.01 -11.52 -12.10
C GLY A 135 -15.63 -10.92 -12.09
N PHE A 136 -14.94 -10.94 -10.95
CA PHE A 136 -13.53 -10.59 -10.89
C PHE A 136 -12.67 -11.76 -11.35
N GLU A 137 -11.54 -11.44 -11.95
CA GLU A 137 -10.51 -12.39 -12.39
C GLU A 137 -9.20 -12.11 -11.63
N PRO A 138 -8.33 -13.12 -11.41
CA PRO A 138 -7.04 -12.91 -10.80
C PRO A 138 -6.20 -11.88 -11.59
N GLY A 139 -5.66 -10.90 -10.91
CA GLY A 139 -4.75 -9.89 -11.48
C GLY A 139 -3.30 -10.18 -11.13
N THR A 140 -2.90 -9.87 -9.90
CA THR A 140 -1.55 -10.15 -9.39
C THR A 140 -1.61 -10.56 -7.92
N SER A 141 -0.45 -10.90 -7.35
CA SER A 141 -0.30 -11.15 -5.91
C SER A 141 0.81 -10.29 -5.35
N PHE A 142 0.60 -9.75 -4.17
CA PHE A 142 1.65 -9.09 -3.41
C PHE A 142 2.10 -9.97 -2.25
N HIS A 143 3.41 -10.09 -2.10
CA HIS A 143 4.03 -10.79 -0.98
C HIS A 143 4.57 -9.78 0.01
N ARG A 144 4.18 -9.91 1.28
CA ARG A 144 4.84 -9.22 2.38
C ARG A 144 6.10 -9.98 2.73
N MET A 145 7.24 -9.34 2.51
CA MET A 145 8.55 -9.88 2.86
C MET A 145 9.05 -9.25 4.14
N ARG A 146 9.70 -10.02 4.99
CA ARG A 146 10.25 -9.58 6.27
C ARG A 146 11.64 -10.14 6.51
N ILE A 147 12.50 -9.33 7.11
CA ILE A 147 13.73 -9.75 7.76
C ILE A 147 13.69 -9.30 9.22
N ASP A 148 14.12 -10.17 10.13
CA ASP A 148 14.29 -9.87 11.55
C ASP A 148 15.77 -9.67 11.85
N PHE A 149 16.10 -8.75 12.75
CA PHE A 149 17.47 -8.46 13.14
C PHE A 149 17.81 -9.08 14.48
N ASP A 150 18.87 -9.92 14.53
CA ASP A 150 19.39 -10.52 15.75
C ASP A 150 20.41 -9.61 16.47
N GLY A 151 20.72 -8.45 15.90
CA GLY A 151 21.69 -7.49 16.41
C GLY A 151 21.96 -6.35 15.41
N PRO A 152 23.06 -5.60 15.63
CA PRO A 152 23.46 -4.53 14.70
C PRO A 152 23.66 -5.06 13.27
N VAL A 153 23.20 -4.28 12.29
CA VAL A 153 23.38 -4.54 10.86
C VAL A 153 24.42 -3.56 10.33
N GLU A 154 25.53 -4.09 9.80
CA GLU A 154 26.57 -3.25 9.22
C GLU A 154 26.09 -2.56 7.95
N PRO A 155 26.35 -1.24 7.81
CA PRO A 155 26.06 -0.53 6.58
C PRO A 155 26.81 -1.12 5.38
N PRO A 156 26.18 -1.25 4.21
CA PRO A 156 26.83 -1.77 3.02
C PRO A 156 27.89 -0.79 2.49
N VAL A 157 28.94 -1.33 1.89
CA VAL A 157 29.99 -0.51 1.24
C VAL A 157 29.41 0.12 -0.04
N PRO A 158 29.44 1.46 -0.16
CA PRO A 158 28.92 2.13 -1.36
C PRO A 158 29.70 1.71 -2.62
N PRO A 159 29.02 1.46 -3.74
CA PRO A 159 29.68 1.35 -5.04
C PRO A 159 30.49 2.61 -5.40
N ALA A 160 31.52 2.46 -6.23
CA ALA A 160 32.33 3.59 -6.67
C ALA A 160 31.45 4.69 -7.33
N GLY A 161 31.71 5.95 -7.00
CA GLY A 161 30.97 7.11 -7.52
C GLY A 161 29.57 7.30 -6.92
N LEU A 162 29.14 6.43 -6.00
CA LEU A 162 27.83 6.55 -5.36
C LEU A 162 27.87 7.55 -4.19
N THR A 163 26.85 8.40 -4.14
CA THR A 163 26.54 9.27 -2.98
C THR A 163 25.06 9.09 -2.61
N LEU A 164 24.74 9.17 -1.31
CA LEU A 164 23.37 9.16 -0.79
C LEU A 164 23.00 10.57 -0.32
N HIS A 165 21.74 10.93 -0.60
CA HIS A 165 21.14 12.22 -0.25
C HIS A 165 19.82 12.01 0.48
N SER A 166 19.68 12.65 1.66
CA SER A 166 18.47 12.58 2.49
C SER A 166 17.29 13.34 1.86
N GLY A 167 16.08 12.82 2.05
CA GLY A 167 14.82 13.42 1.58
C GLY A 167 14.41 14.70 2.35
N GLU A 168 15.21 15.21 3.27
CA GLU A 168 14.87 16.42 4.02
C GLU A 168 14.80 17.68 3.14
N SER A 169 15.55 17.73 2.03
CA SER A 169 15.46 18.83 1.07
C SER A 169 14.43 18.56 -0.02
N GLU A 170 13.73 19.62 -0.46
CA GLU A 170 12.75 19.53 -1.55
C GLU A 170 13.40 19.11 -2.88
N GLU A 171 14.63 19.60 -3.16
CA GLU A 171 15.36 19.21 -4.36
C GLU A 171 15.54 17.71 -4.45
N VAL A 172 15.98 17.08 -3.36
CA VAL A 172 16.15 15.61 -3.29
C VAL A 172 14.81 14.89 -3.43
N ARG A 173 13.73 15.39 -2.80
CA ARG A 173 12.40 14.79 -2.96
C ARG A 173 11.89 14.88 -4.40
N ARG A 174 12.12 15.97 -5.12
CA ARG A 174 11.74 16.11 -6.53
C ARG A 174 12.51 15.15 -7.44
N GLU A 175 13.80 14.94 -7.19
CA GLU A 175 14.58 13.92 -7.90
C GLU A 175 14.12 12.50 -7.55
N ALA A 176 13.89 12.22 -6.28
CA ALA A 176 13.37 10.94 -5.81
C ALA A 176 12.01 10.61 -6.43
N HIS A 177 11.12 11.60 -6.54
CA HIS A 177 9.85 11.46 -7.26
C HIS A 177 10.06 11.05 -8.71
N ARG A 178 10.97 11.71 -9.47
CA ARG A 178 11.26 11.33 -10.86
C ARG A 178 11.78 9.89 -10.95
N VAL A 179 12.73 9.49 -10.09
CA VAL A 179 13.24 8.12 -10.05
C VAL A 179 12.13 7.12 -9.73
N HIS A 180 11.21 7.46 -8.81
CA HIS A 180 10.05 6.62 -8.50
C HIS A 180 9.14 6.48 -9.72
N GLN A 181 8.72 7.59 -10.36
CA GLN A 181 7.83 7.57 -11.53
C GLN A 181 8.41 6.73 -12.69
N GLU A 182 9.68 6.90 -13.00
CA GLU A 182 10.35 6.16 -14.07
C GLU A 182 10.59 4.69 -13.69
N GLY A 183 11.00 4.43 -12.44
CA GLY A 183 11.30 3.08 -11.95
C GLY A 183 10.08 2.18 -11.83
N PHE A 184 8.90 2.75 -11.62
CA PHE A 184 7.62 2.04 -11.43
C PHE A 184 6.69 2.10 -12.64
N ALA A 185 7.09 2.74 -13.74
CA ALA A 185 6.21 2.96 -14.90
C ALA A 185 5.56 1.68 -15.47
N GLU A 186 6.22 0.52 -15.30
CA GLU A 186 5.75 -0.78 -15.79
C GLU A 186 5.12 -1.66 -14.69
N HIS A 187 4.99 -1.15 -13.44
CA HIS A 187 4.43 -1.92 -12.35
C HIS A 187 2.90 -2.01 -12.45
N PHE A 188 2.36 -3.13 -11.99
CA PHE A 188 0.91 -3.36 -11.93
C PHE A 188 0.21 -2.26 -11.14
N GLY A 189 -0.86 -1.70 -11.70
CA GLY A 189 -1.66 -0.67 -11.05
C GLY A 189 -0.98 0.71 -10.91
N PHE A 190 0.22 0.89 -11.47
CA PHE A 190 0.89 2.18 -11.40
C PHE A 190 0.14 3.25 -12.22
N ALA A 191 -0.15 4.37 -11.57
CA ALA A 191 -0.65 5.58 -12.23
C ALA A 191 0.34 6.73 -11.98
N PRO A 192 0.77 7.46 -13.04
CA PRO A 192 1.63 8.62 -12.88
C PRO A 192 0.99 9.68 -11.99
N ALA A 193 1.80 10.34 -11.17
CA ALA A 193 1.36 11.44 -10.31
C ALA A 193 2.33 12.61 -10.44
N THR A 194 1.83 13.85 -10.31
CA THR A 194 2.70 15.02 -10.19
C THR A 194 3.48 14.97 -8.88
N TYR A 195 4.55 15.78 -8.77
CA TYR A 195 5.29 15.88 -7.52
C TYR A 195 4.41 16.37 -6.37
N GLU A 196 3.53 17.32 -6.64
CA GLU A 196 2.62 17.91 -5.68
C GLU A 196 1.63 16.86 -5.14
N GLN A 197 1.00 16.08 -6.01
CA GLN A 197 0.09 14.97 -5.63
C GLN A 197 0.83 13.87 -4.82
N TRP A 198 2.02 13.48 -5.29
CA TRP A 198 2.85 12.49 -4.61
C TRP A 198 3.31 12.97 -3.23
N TYR A 199 3.70 14.26 -3.11
CA TYR A 199 4.13 14.86 -1.86
C TYR A 199 2.97 14.99 -0.88
N GLU A 200 1.81 15.51 -1.33
CA GLU A 200 0.60 15.69 -0.52
C GLU A 200 0.13 14.35 0.07
N ARG A 201 0.03 13.31 -0.78
CA ARG A 201 -0.38 11.98 -0.34
C ARG A 201 0.55 11.41 0.74
N ARG A 202 1.88 11.53 0.54
CA ARG A 202 2.82 11.05 1.56
C ARG A 202 2.79 11.90 2.83
N GLN A 203 2.66 13.21 2.69
CA GLN A 203 2.61 14.13 3.84
C GLN A 203 1.34 13.94 4.69
N ALA A 204 0.25 13.45 4.10
CA ALA A 204 -0.98 13.12 4.82
C ALA A 204 -0.87 11.86 5.68
N GLN A 205 0.07 10.95 5.37
CA GLN A 205 0.26 9.71 6.12
C GLN A 205 1.03 9.96 7.42
N ASN A 206 0.50 9.49 8.55
CA ASN A 206 1.14 9.57 9.87
C ASN A 206 2.51 8.90 9.92
N ALA A 207 2.67 7.83 9.15
CA ALA A 207 3.89 7.03 9.09
C ALA A 207 5.05 7.68 8.29
N THR A 208 4.84 8.82 7.62
CA THR A 208 5.85 9.46 6.77
C THR A 208 6.95 10.15 7.58
N ASP A 209 8.19 9.83 7.26
CA ASP A 209 9.40 10.47 7.80
C ASP A 209 10.41 10.65 6.66
N TRP A 210 10.57 11.88 6.18
CA TRP A 210 11.46 12.20 5.07
C TRP A 210 12.95 11.91 5.32
N SER A 211 13.37 11.76 6.58
CA SER A 211 14.73 11.33 6.91
C SER A 211 15.00 9.87 6.49
N GLN A 212 13.94 9.10 6.20
CA GLN A 212 14.02 7.72 5.73
C GLN A 212 14.04 7.60 4.20
N LEU A 213 14.02 8.71 3.47
CA LEU A 213 14.26 8.71 2.04
C LEU A 213 15.76 8.86 1.79
N ALA A 214 16.34 7.93 1.02
CA ALA A 214 17.70 8.03 0.52
C ALA A 214 17.71 7.95 -1.00
N LEU A 215 18.09 9.06 -1.64
CA LEU A 215 18.33 9.15 -3.09
C LEU A 215 19.79 8.80 -3.38
N ALA A 216 20.01 7.79 -4.19
CA ALA A 216 21.34 7.43 -4.69
C ALA A 216 21.65 8.19 -5.98
N ARG A 217 22.80 8.86 -6.02
CA ARG A 217 23.38 9.41 -7.24
C ARG A 217 24.68 8.65 -7.57
N ILE A 218 24.88 8.33 -8.84
CA ILE A 218 26.14 7.76 -9.38
C ILE A 218 26.73 8.82 -10.30
N ASP A 219 27.96 9.25 -10.01
CA ASP A 219 28.66 10.31 -10.74
C ASP A 219 27.78 11.59 -10.85
N GLY A 220 27.08 11.94 -9.78
CA GLY A 220 26.21 13.09 -9.67
C GLY A 220 24.81 12.92 -10.33
N ARG A 221 24.52 11.81 -10.99
CA ARG A 221 23.22 11.55 -11.65
C ARG A 221 22.31 10.70 -10.75
N PRO A 222 21.03 11.08 -10.57
CA PRO A 222 20.05 10.24 -9.89
C PRO A 222 20.00 8.85 -10.51
N ALA A 223 20.09 7.81 -9.69
CA ALA A 223 20.19 6.43 -10.15
C ALA A 223 19.21 5.46 -9.49
N GLY A 224 18.84 5.74 -8.24
CA GLY A 224 17.91 4.93 -7.50
C GLY A 224 17.44 5.63 -6.23
N VAL A 225 16.39 5.11 -5.63
CA VAL A 225 15.82 5.64 -4.38
C VAL A 225 15.32 4.49 -3.51
N VAL A 226 15.51 4.64 -2.20
CA VAL A 226 14.76 3.89 -1.19
C VAL A 226 14.02 4.89 -0.31
N ILE A 227 12.74 4.59 -0.04
CA ILE A 227 11.89 5.40 0.84
C ILE A 227 11.36 4.47 1.92
N GLY A 228 11.76 4.74 3.15
CA GLY A 228 11.26 4.07 4.34
C GLY A 228 10.03 4.77 4.92
N SER A 229 9.33 4.06 5.80
CA SER A 229 8.15 4.54 6.52
C SER A 229 8.06 3.89 7.90
N ASN A 230 7.26 4.47 8.79
CA ASN A 230 6.99 3.96 10.13
C ASN A 230 5.73 3.07 10.23
N GLN A 231 5.11 2.72 9.10
CA GLN A 231 3.82 2.02 9.05
C GLN A 231 3.76 0.77 9.94
N PHE A 232 4.78 -0.08 9.94
CA PHE A 232 4.83 -1.30 10.78
C PHE A 232 5.60 -1.11 12.10
N LEU A 233 5.86 0.14 12.50
CA LEU A 233 6.55 0.42 13.76
C LEU A 233 5.65 0.22 14.98
N PRO A 234 4.36 0.69 14.99
CA PRO A 234 3.51 0.62 16.17
C PRO A 234 3.18 -0.82 16.60
N ASP A 235 2.88 -1.70 15.66
CA ASP A 235 2.41 -3.08 15.91
C ASP A 235 3.53 -4.12 15.89
N GLN A 236 4.48 -4.01 14.94
CA GLN A 236 5.52 -5.02 14.70
C GLN A 236 6.92 -4.59 15.15
N GLY A 237 7.12 -3.31 15.43
CA GLY A 237 8.42 -2.75 15.76
C GLY A 237 9.40 -2.78 14.58
N CYS A 238 8.89 -2.87 13.34
CA CYS A 238 9.67 -2.98 12.11
C CYS A 238 9.66 -1.68 11.31
N GLY A 239 10.73 -1.46 10.54
CA GLY A 239 10.72 -0.48 9.45
C GLY A 239 9.94 -1.02 8.25
N TYR A 240 9.54 -0.12 7.37
CA TYR A 240 8.89 -0.47 6.11
C TYR A 240 9.57 0.20 4.93
N VAL A 241 10.03 -0.58 3.96
CA VAL A 241 10.50 -0.06 2.68
C VAL A 241 9.29 0.09 1.75
N ALA A 242 8.74 1.31 1.74
CA ALA A 242 7.56 1.65 0.93
C ALA A 242 7.90 1.80 -0.57
N THR A 243 9.15 2.15 -0.90
CA THR A 243 9.62 2.29 -2.27
C THR A 243 11.08 1.86 -2.37
N LEU A 244 11.39 1.02 -3.35
CA LEU A 244 12.75 0.71 -3.78
C LEU A 244 12.78 0.75 -5.30
N ALA A 245 13.40 1.76 -5.89
CA ALA A 245 13.47 1.93 -7.33
C ALA A 245 14.91 2.13 -7.81
N VAL A 246 15.23 1.55 -8.95
CA VAL A 246 16.50 1.76 -9.67
C VAL A 246 16.17 2.03 -11.13
N LEU A 247 16.67 3.14 -11.66
CA LEU A 247 16.49 3.49 -13.06
C LEU A 247 17.08 2.42 -13.99
N PRO A 248 16.43 2.13 -15.16
CA PRO A 248 16.83 1.03 -16.04
C PRO A 248 18.32 1.00 -16.40
N GLU A 249 18.93 2.15 -16.71
CA GLU A 249 20.34 2.24 -17.08
C GLU A 249 21.33 1.96 -15.95
N PHE A 250 20.86 1.92 -14.69
CA PHE A 250 21.69 1.60 -13.51
C PHE A 250 21.39 0.21 -12.95
N ARG A 251 20.44 -0.54 -13.53
CA ARG A 251 20.13 -1.91 -13.12
C ARG A 251 21.30 -2.88 -13.41
N GLY A 252 21.29 -4.04 -12.75
CA GLY A 252 22.33 -5.07 -12.94
C GLY A 252 23.70 -4.76 -12.32
N ARG A 253 23.84 -3.64 -11.59
CA ARG A 253 25.10 -3.18 -10.97
C ARG A 253 25.11 -3.28 -9.44
N GLY A 254 24.16 -4.00 -8.84
CA GLY A 254 24.07 -4.19 -7.39
C GLY A 254 23.44 -3.02 -6.63
N LEU A 255 22.98 -1.94 -7.31
CA LEU A 255 22.43 -0.74 -6.66
C LEU A 255 21.16 -1.05 -5.83
N GLY A 256 20.25 -1.88 -6.34
CA GLY A 256 19.04 -2.28 -5.60
C GLY A 256 19.38 -3.01 -4.29
N ARG A 257 20.36 -3.93 -4.33
CA ARG A 257 20.86 -4.62 -3.13
C ARG A 257 21.49 -3.66 -2.13
N PHE A 258 22.31 -2.73 -2.63
CA PHE A 258 22.93 -1.71 -1.80
C PHE A 258 21.88 -0.86 -1.07
N LEU A 259 20.87 -0.35 -1.79
CA LEU A 259 19.79 0.47 -1.21
C LEU A 259 18.96 -0.32 -0.19
N LEU A 260 18.65 -1.59 -0.47
CA LEU A 260 17.95 -2.47 0.46
C LEU A 260 18.74 -2.69 1.75
N GLN A 261 20.02 -3.04 1.63
CA GLN A 261 20.90 -3.25 2.79
C GLN A 261 21.15 -1.95 3.56
N HIS A 262 21.19 -0.81 2.87
CA HIS A 262 21.22 0.51 3.51
C HIS A 262 19.98 0.74 4.38
N ALA A 263 18.79 0.40 3.86
CA ALA A 263 17.54 0.49 4.64
C ALA A 263 17.58 -0.43 5.87
N PHE A 264 18.06 -1.67 5.75
CA PHE A 264 18.21 -2.60 6.88
C PHE A 264 19.13 -2.03 7.96
N ALA A 265 20.32 -1.51 7.57
CA ALA A 265 21.25 -0.91 8.51
C ALA A 265 20.66 0.33 9.20
N ALA A 266 19.93 1.17 8.44
CA ALA A 266 19.25 2.34 8.98
C ALA A 266 18.14 1.96 9.97
N ASP A 267 17.36 0.93 9.69
CA ASP A 267 16.32 0.41 10.58
C ASP A 267 16.93 -0.19 11.87
N ALA A 268 17.96 -1.01 11.75
CA ALA A 268 18.67 -1.58 12.90
C ALA A 268 19.28 -0.47 13.78
N ALA A 269 19.89 0.57 13.18
CA ALA A 269 20.43 1.71 13.90
C ALA A 269 19.37 2.53 14.66
N ARG A 270 18.10 2.51 14.16
CA ARG A 270 16.94 3.09 14.87
C ARG A 270 16.34 2.17 15.94
N GLY A 271 16.93 1.01 16.19
CA GLY A 271 16.46 0.02 17.17
C GLY A 271 15.23 -0.76 16.73
N ARG A 272 14.94 -0.81 15.45
CA ARG A 272 13.82 -1.60 14.90
C ARG A 272 14.16 -3.09 14.92
N LYS A 273 13.12 -3.92 15.10
CA LYS A 273 13.27 -5.40 15.17
C LYS A 273 13.55 -6.05 13.82
N GLY A 274 13.25 -5.34 12.75
CA GLY A 274 13.39 -5.86 11.39
C GLY A 274 12.92 -4.84 10.35
N THR A 275 12.89 -5.27 9.09
CA THR A 275 12.36 -4.49 7.97
C THR A 275 11.33 -5.32 7.19
N ILE A 276 10.25 -4.68 6.78
CA ILE A 276 9.17 -5.23 5.97
C ILE A 276 9.14 -4.51 4.62
N LEU A 277 8.69 -5.19 3.58
CA LEU A 277 8.30 -4.60 2.30
C LEU A 277 7.20 -5.44 1.65
N HIS A 278 6.52 -4.86 0.65
CA HIS A 278 5.65 -5.60 -0.25
C HIS A 278 6.27 -5.69 -1.64
N VAL A 279 6.08 -6.83 -2.32
CA VAL A 279 6.56 -7.06 -3.68
C VAL A 279 5.47 -7.72 -4.51
N ASP A 280 5.27 -7.20 -5.73
CA ASP A 280 4.41 -7.84 -6.73
C ASP A 280 5.08 -9.13 -7.23
N SER A 281 4.36 -10.25 -7.16
CA SER A 281 4.83 -11.56 -7.64
C SER A 281 5.03 -11.61 -9.16
N ASN A 282 4.33 -10.74 -9.90
CA ASN A 282 4.43 -10.60 -11.36
C ASN A 282 5.40 -9.49 -11.78
N ASN A 283 6.25 -9.02 -10.85
CA ASN A 283 7.23 -7.98 -11.16
C ASN A 283 8.15 -8.43 -12.32
N THR A 284 8.28 -7.59 -13.33
CA THR A 284 9.15 -7.83 -14.51
C THR A 284 10.64 -7.85 -14.17
N THR A 285 11.03 -7.38 -12.99
CA THR A 285 12.39 -7.43 -12.47
C THR A 285 12.54 -8.59 -11.48
N PRO A 286 13.77 -9.15 -11.29
CA PRO A 286 14.01 -10.20 -10.31
C PRO A 286 14.03 -9.66 -8.86
N ALA A 287 12.99 -8.89 -8.50
CA ALA A 287 12.92 -8.24 -7.19
C ALA A 287 12.74 -9.26 -6.06
N LEU A 288 11.93 -10.30 -6.27
CA LEU A 288 11.74 -11.36 -5.27
C LEU A 288 13.04 -12.06 -4.95
N ASP A 289 13.82 -12.46 -5.99
CA ASP A 289 15.14 -13.09 -5.82
C ASP A 289 16.12 -12.17 -5.07
N LEU A 290 16.03 -10.85 -5.33
CA LEU A 290 16.82 -9.86 -4.60
C LEU A 290 16.50 -9.89 -3.12
N TYR A 291 15.22 -9.88 -2.75
CA TYR A 291 14.77 -9.84 -1.35
C TYR A 291 15.09 -11.14 -0.61
N GLU A 292 14.83 -12.30 -1.22
CA GLU A 292 15.16 -13.60 -0.65
C GLU A 292 16.67 -13.76 -0.46
N SER A 293 17.47 -13.39 -1.47
CA SER A 293 18.95 -13.46 -1.36
C SER A 293 19.54 -12.41 -0.41
N ALA A 294 18.76 -11.41 0.01
CA ALA A 294 19.13 -10.47 1.06
C ALA A 294 18.69 -10.94 2.47
N GLY A 295 18.09 -12.15 2.58
CA GLY A 295 17.67 -12.75 3.84
C GLY A 295 16.23 -12.49 4.25
N MET A 296 15.42 -11.83 3.41
CA MET A 296 14.00 -11.68 3.68
C MET A 296 13.25 -12.98 3.40
N ARG A 297 12.14 -13.18 4.13
CA ARG A 297 11.22 -14.30 3.91
C ARG A 297 9.80 -13.79 3.74
N GLN A 298 9.00 -14.49 2.97
CA GLN A 298 7.57 -14.20 2.85
C GLN A 298 6.87 -14.52 4.18
N VAL A 299 6.07 -13.59 4.67
CA VAL A 299 5.27 -13.75 5.90
C VAL A 299 3.77 -13.68 5.65
N MET A 300 3.35 -13.02 4.58
CA MET A 300 1.95 -12.90 4.18
C MET A 300 1.86 -12.76 2.66
N ALA A 301 0.68 -13.01 2.10
CA ALA A 301 0.35 -12.67 0.74
C ALA A 301 -1.10 -12.19 0.63
N PHE A 302 -1.33 -11.25 -0.26
CA PHE A 302 -2.67 -10.87 -0.70
C PHE A 302 -2.73 -10.86 -2.23
N ASP A 303 -3.87 -11.23 -2.74
CA ASP A 303 -4.13 -11.32 -4.17
C ASP A 303 -4.97 -10.12 -4.60
N VAL A 304 -4.60 -9.48 -5.70
CA VAL A 304 -5.41 -8.42 -6.31
C VAL A 304 -6.25 -9.03 -7.41
N TRP A 305 -7.55 -8.96 -7.25
CA TRP A 305 -8.54 -9.36 -8.23
C TRP A 305 -8.95 -8.17 -9.08
N ARG A 306 -9.23 -8.40 -10.34
CA ARG A 306 -9.53 -7.35 -11.31
C ARG A 306 -10.84 -7.63 -12.04
N ARG A 307 -11.64 -6.57 -12.26
CA ARG A 307 -12.87 -6.64 -13.04
C ARG A 307 -13.03 -5.36 -13.89
N ARG A 308 -13.40 -5.53 -15.15
CA ARG A 308 -13.82 -4.40 -16.00
C ARG A 308 -15.32 -4.18 -15.88
N LEU A 309 -15.75 -2.91 -15.63
CA LEU A 309 -17.15 -2.48 -15.65
C LEU A 309 -17.50 -1.79 -16.96
#